data_554fa3fc8b2902a825ce441dc04a4677
#
_entry.id   554fa3fc8b2902a825ce441dc04a4677
#
_cell.length_a   1.000
_cell.length_b   1.000
_cell.length_c   1.000
_cell.angle_alpha   90.00
_cell.angle_beta   90.00
_cell.angle_gamma   90.00
#
_symmetry.space_group_name_H-M   'P 1'
#
loop_
_entity.id
_entity.type
_entity.pdbx_description
1 polymer ?
#
loop_
_entity_poly.entity_id
_entity_poly.type
_entity_poly.pdbx_seq_one_letter_code
_entity_poly.pdbx_strand_id
1 'polypeptide(L)'
;MKRLLGLIAGIAVLLLPAAEAGKPCPPLRVAKWYFRSPLPSGVLDCVVLFDVSGGNARDLLRMLEALQEEYQVPVRAVAVNAREQTDAFCSGAGPFTIGVAADDQLKTRNSLAENESLFPYAVLSRDGIVVWSGHPTELDSVLEQVKADKFSLSKQRRVESLRRELQMAIQSGLPHVVASTADKILKESPSDRIAIQAKIMALSSSGKGQEIPAFILRLCRENPQDLQLRIMRLDFLLREGDHAGFLAAAKEFLQDFPRPDARLARPVAYLVENAPYGILMPDLTLTLAQRAYDGAKAHPKTLTYAIACETLARVQAELGHFAEALKLQQEALPMRSKTPQEAAAKARLQYYDALLKQAGAK
;
A
#
# COMPACT_ATOMS: atom_id res chain seq x y z
N MET A 1 4.00 20.26 -16.65
CA MET A 1 2.87 19.74 -17.44
C MET A 1 3.17 18.48 -18.26
N LYS A 2 4.31 18.33 -18.97
CA LYS A 2 4.58 17.12 -19.80
C LYS A 2 4.88 15.82 -19.02
N ARG A 3 5.18 15.86 -17.71
CA ARG A 3 5.47 14.67 -16.89
C ARG A 3 4.24 14.05 -16.19
N LEU A 4 3.09 14.74 -16.15
CA LEU A 4 1.83 14.19 -15.62
C LEU A 4 1.20 13.15 -16.57
N LEU A 5 1.52 13.18 -17.85
CA LEU A 5 0.95 12.25 -18.85
C LEU A 5 1.43 10.78 -18.70
N GLY A 6 2.53 10.55 -17.99
CA GLY A 6 3.05 9.20 -17.76
C GLY A 6 2.25 8.35 -16.76
N LEU A 7 1.40 8.96 -15.92
CA LEU A 7 0.57 8.24 -14.93
C LEU A 7 -0.80 7.82 -15.49
N ILE A 8 -1.14 8.25 -16.71
CA ILE A 8 -2.48 8.09 -17.30
C ILE A 8 -2.67 6.72 -17.95
N ALA A 9 -1.59 5.97 -18.22
CA ALA A 9 -1.67 4.70 -18.96
C ALA A 9 -2.18 3.49 -18.14
N GLY A 10 -2.60 3.66 -16.88
CA GLY A 10 -2.91 2.56 -15.97
C GLY A 10 -4.33 2.49 -15.43
N ILE A 11 -5.29 3.30 -15.87
CA ILE A 11 -6.70 3.06 -15.52
C ILE A 11 -7.29 2.11 -16.57
N ALA A 12 -6.83 0.86 -16.52
CA ALA A 12 -7.53 -0.23 -17.15
C ALA A 12 -8.91 -0.39 -16.48
N VAL A 13 -9.90 -0.56 -17.30
CA VAL A 13 -11.31 -0.84 -17.02
C VAL A 13 -11.50 -1.56 -15.69
N LEU A 14 -12.00 -0.84 -14.68
CA LEU A 14 -12.39 -1.39 -13.38
C LEU A 14 -13.67 -2.20 -13.59
N LEU A 15 -13.52 -3.47 -13.94
CA LEU A 15 -14.63 -4.40 -13.94
C LEU A 15 -14.84 -4.92 -12.51
N LEU A 16 -16.11 -5.06 -12.13
CA LEU A 16 -16.53 -5.28 -10.76
C LEU A 16 -16.21 -6.68 -10.27
N PRO A 17 -15.92 -6.83 -8.98
CA PRO A 17 -15.76 -8.14 -8.38
C PRO A 17 -17.11 -8.90 -8.33
N ALA A 18 -17.05 -10.21 -8.56
CA ALA A 18 -18.19 -11.11 -8.30
C ALA A 18 -18.49 -11.22 -6.79
N ALA A 19 -17.52 -10.93 -5.93
CA ALA A 19 -17.70 -10.90 -4.48
C ALA A 19 -18.34 -9.59 -4.04
N GLU A 20 -19.66 -9.55 -3.95
CA GLU A 20 -20.45 -8.39 -3.50
C GLU A 20 -20.64 -8.39 -1.98
N ALA A 21 -20.51 -7.23 -1.35
CA ALA A 21 -20.74 -7.07 0.08
C ALA A 21 -22.17 -7.47 0.48
N GLY A 22 -22.27 -8.34 1.49
CA GLY A 22 -23.51 -8.91 2.00
C GLY A 22 -24.04 -10.11 1.22
N LYS A 23 -23.27 -10.64 0.27
CA LYS A 23 -23.57 -11.91 -0.39
C LYS A 23 -22.69 -13.02 0.20
N PRO A 24 -23.09 -14.31 0.07
CA PRO A 24 -22.24 -15.43 0.44
C PRO A 24 -20.89 -15.34 -0.28
N CYS A 25 -19.80 -15.56 0.47
CA CYS A 25 -18.47 -15.61 -0.10
C CYS A 25 -18.31 -16.88 -0.94
N PRO A 26 -17.95 -16.78 -2.22
CA PRO A 26 -17.72 -17.96 -3.06
C PRO A 26 -16.65 -18.87 -2.48
N PRO A 27 -16.80 -20.21 -2.59
CA PRO A 27 -15.80 -21.16 -2.10
C PRO A 27 -14.50 -21.08 -2.90
N LEU A 28 -13.38 -21.25 -2.21
CA LEU A 28 -12.09 -21.36 -2.86
C LEU A 28 -11.98 -22.69 -3.63
N ARG A 29 -11.56 -22.59 -4.88
CA ARG A 29 -11.23 -23.71 -5.73
C ARG A 29 -9.76 -23.63 -6.13
N VAL A 30 -8.92 -24.35 -5.38
CA VAL A 30 -7.47 -24.31 -5.53
C VAL A 30 -6.94 -25.64 -6.06
N ALA A 31 -5.99 -25.58 -6.98
CA ALA A 31 -5.34 -26.76 -7.56
C ALA A 31 -4.30 -27.34 -6.60
N LYS A 32 -3.58 -26.49 -5.87
CA LYS A 32 -2.50 -26.90 -4.97
C LYS A 32 -2.28 -25.84 -3.89
N TRP A 33 -2.09 -26.29 -2.62
CA TRP A 33 -1.58 -25.50 -1.53
C TRP A 33 -0.05 -25.65 -1.44
N TYR A 34 0.68 -24.54 -1.39
CA TYR A 34 2.13 -24.52 -1.15
C TYR A 34 2.43 -24.32 0.31
N PHE A 35 1.70 -23.38 0.92
CA PHE A 35 1.76 -23.09 2.35
C PHE A 35 0.33 -23.09 2.89
N ARG A 36 0.17 -23.46 4.16
CA ARG A 36 -1.13 -23.41 4.84
C ARG A 36 -1.04 -22.46 6.00
N SER A 37 -2.04 -21.60 6.14
CA SER A 37 -2.16 -20.77 7.33
C SER A 37 -2.31 -21.66 8.57
N PRO A 38 -1.58 -21.39 9.66
CA PRO A 38 -1.79 -22.07 10.94
C PRO A 38 -3.13 -21.70 11.57
N LEU A 39 -3.71 -20.57 11.17
CA LEU A 39 -5.01 -20.14 11.67
C LEU A 39 -6.13 -20.90 10.96
N PRO A 40 -7.06 -21.53 11.69
CA PRO A 40 -8.24 -22.15 11.10
C PRO A 40 -9.16 -21.08 10.52
N SER A 41 -10.03 -21.50 9.61
CA SER A 41 -11.15 -20.64 9.18
C SER A 41 -11.93 -20.22 10.42
N GLY A 42 -12.18 -18.92 10.54
CA GLY A 42 -12.84 -18.32 11.68
C GLY A 42 -14.05 -17.48 11.28
N VAL A 43 -14.51 -16.69 12.25
CA VAL A 43 -15.58 -15.69 12.00
C VAL A 43 -15.18 -14.74 10.90
N LEU A 44 -13.90 -14.28 10.88
CA LEU A 44 -13.33 -13.47 9.79
C LEU A 44 -12.38 -14.33 8.96
N ASP A 45 -12.46 -14.21 7.64
CA ASP A 45 -11.60 -14.84 6.66
C ASP A 45 -11.21 -13.84 5.58
N CYS A 46 -9.93 -13.84 5.18
CA CYS A 46 -9.42 -12.98 4.12
C CYS A 46 -8.86 -13.81 2.97
N VAL A 47 -9.33 -13.56 1.76
CA VAL A 47 -8.80 -14.16 0.53
C VAL A 47 -8.19 -13.06 -0.32
N VAL A 48 -6.97 -13.29 -0.82
CA VAL A 48 -6.27 -12.33 -1.68
C VAL A 48 -5.87 -13.02 -2.97
N LEU A 49 -6.36 -12.50 -4.09
CA LEU A 49 -5.93 -12.88 -5.43
C LEU A 49 -4.69 -12.07 -5.81
N PHE A 50 -3.65 -12.72 -6.34
CA PHE A 50 -2.43 -12.02 -6.72
C PHE A 50 -1.74 -12.66 -7.94
N ASP A 51 -0.93 -11.84 -8.61
CA ASP A 51 -0.10 -12.25 -9.75
C ASP A 51 1.34 -12.47 -9.28
N VAL A 52 1.87 -13.69 -9.46
CA VAL A 52 3.26 -14.03 -9.08
C VAL A 52 4.30 -13.38 -10.00
N SER A 53 3.92 -12.96 -11.21
CA SER A 53 4.81 -12.28 -12.15
C SER A 53 5.03 -10.80 -11.80
N GLY A 54 4.19 -10.25 -10.94
CA GLY A 54 4.35 -8.89 -10.40
C GLY A 54 5.62 -8.77 -9.55
N GLY A 55 6.46 -7.76 -9.83
CA GLY A 55 7.72 -7.55 -9.13
C GLY A 55 7.60 -7.35 -7.62
N ASN A 56 6.39 -7.10 -7.12
CA ASN A 56 6.06 -6.88 -5.70
C ASN A 56 5.27 -8.03 -5.05
N ALA A 57 5.10 -9.17 -5.74
CA ALA A 57 4.31 -10.31 -5.23
C ALA A 57 4.80 -10.81 -3.86
N ARG A 58 6.12 -10.94 -3.68
CA ARG A 58 6.72 -11.35 -2.40
C ARG A 58 6.45 -10.33 -1.29
N ASP A 59 6.56 -9.05 -1.61
CA ASP A 59 6.31 -7.96 -0.68
C ASP A 59 4.85 -7.93 -0.22
N LEU A 60 3.94 -8.19 -1.13
CA LEU A 60 2.52 -8.35 -0.83
C LEU A 60 2.30 -9.49 0.16
N LEU A 61 2.87 -10.68 -0.10
CA LEU A 61 2.69 -11.82 0.81
C LEU A 61 3.26 -11.55 2.20
N ARG A 62 4.41 -10.84 2.31
CA ARG A 62 4.97 -10.44 3.61
C ARG A 62 4.11 -9.41 4.34
N MET A 63 3.51 -8.47 3.61
CA MET A 63 2.52 -7.54 4.18
C MET A 63 1.31 -8.30 4.73
N LEU A 64 0.83 -9.29 4.00
CA LEU A 64 -0.31 -10.12 4.41
C LEU A 64 0.01 -11.00 5.63
N GLU A 65 1.25 -11.48 5.77
CA GLU A 65 1.70 -12.17 6.98
C GLU A 65 1.62 -11.26 8.21
N ALA A 66 2.10 -10.03 8.09
CA ALA A 66 2.02 -9.05 9.17
C ALA A 66 0.57 -8.77 9.57
N LEU A 67 -0.33 -8.59 8.59
CA LEU A 67 -1.76 -8.40 8.86
C LEU A 67 -2.40 -9.63 9.54
N GLN A 68 -2.06 -10.85 9.08
CA GLN A 68 -2.54 -12.07 9.75
C GLN A 68 -2.09 -12.14 11.21
N GLU A 69 -0.83 -11.82 11.48
CA GLU A 69 -0.27 -11.84 12.82
C GLU A 69 -0.90 -10.76 13.70
N GLU A 70 -1.04 -9.53 13.21
CA GLU A 70 -1.59 -8.41 13.97
C GLU A 70 -3.07 -8.58 14.29
N TYR A 71 -3.86 -8.93 13.26
CA TYR A 71 -5.31 -9.02 13.41
C TYR A 71 -5.82 -10.41 13.77
N GLN A 72 -4.95 -11.44 13.78
CA GLN A 72 -5.35 -12.85 14.04
C GLN A 72 -6.50 -13.28 13.11
N VAL A 73 -6.44 -12.87 11.84
CA VAL A 73 -7.40 -13.22 10.80
C VAL A 73 -6.70 -14.12 9.77
N PRO A 74 -7.21 -15.33 9.48
CA PRO A 74 -6.59 -16.21 8.51
C PRO A 74 -6.58 -15.57 7.12
N VAL A 75 -5.40 -15.52 6.52
CA VAL A 75 -5.20 -15.00 5.16
C VAL A 75 -4.83 -16.13 4.21
N ARG A 76 -5.51 -16.16 3.08
CA ARG A 76 -5.29 -17.11 1.99
C ARG A 76 -5.03 -16.36 0.71
N ALA A 77 -3.78 -16.38 0.26
CA ALA A 77 -3.35 -15.80 -1.00
C ALA A 77 -3.47 -16.86 -2.12
N VAL A 78 -4.21 -16.55 -3.16
CA VAL A 78 -4.42 -17.44 -4.31
C VAL A 78 -3.79 -16.80 -5.55
N ALA A 79 -2.77 -17.47 -6.09
CA ALA A 79 -2.10 -17.03 -7.31
C ALA A 79 -2.98 -17.29 -8.54
N VAL A 80 -3.17 -16.27 -9.37
CA VAL A 80 -3.99 -16.34 -10.59
C VAL A 80 -3.19 -16.75 -11.84
N ASN A 81 -1.93 -17.11 -11.68
CA ASN A 81 -1.04 -17.51 -12.75
C ASN A 81 -1.14 -19.02 -13.05
N ALA A 82 -0.54 -19.42 -14.17
CA ALA A 82 -0.33 -20.83 -14.47
C ALA A 82 0.42 -21.53 -13.32
N ARG A 83 0.09 -22.81 -13.11
CA ARG A 83 0.62 -23.60 -11.99
C ARG A 83 2.15 -23.65 -11.99
N GLU A 84 2.78 -23.78 -13.14
CA GLU A 84 4.23 -23.84 -13.31
C GLU A 84 4.93 -22.55 -12.83
N GLN A 85 4.34 -21.40 -13.12
CA GLN A 85 4.83 -20.11 -12.66
C GLN A 85 4.70 -19.98 -11.15
N THR A 86 3.57 -20.44 -10.58
CA THR A 86 3.34 -20.45 -9.15
C THR A 86 4.27 -21.43 -8.42
N ASP A 87 4.53 -22.64 -9.00
CA ASP A 87 5.50 -23.60 -8.49
C ASP A 87 6.91 -22.96 -8.40
N ALA A 88 7.36 -22.33 -9.47
CA ALA A 88 8.66 -21.66 -9.53
C ALA A 88 8.77 -20.51 -8.49
N PHE A 89 7.74 -19.68 -8.39
CA PHE A 89 7.68 -18.59 -7.42
C PHE A 89 7.75 -19.13 -5.97
N CYS A 90 6.89 -20.08 -5.61
CA CYS A 90 6.82 -20.60 -4.25
C CYS A 90 8.08 -21.38 -3.84
N SER A 91 8.78 -22.03 -4.77
CA SER A 91 10.06 -22.70 -4.51
C SER A 91 11.18 -21.75 -4.10
N GLY A 92 11.13 -20.48 -4.57
CA GLY A 92 12.15 -19.47 -4.30
C GLY A 92 11.75 -18.42 -3.27
N ALA A 93 10.46 -18.25 -2.98
CA ALA A 93 9.95 -17.11 -2.20
C ALA A 93 9.64 -17.42 -0.74
N GLY A 94 9.38 -18.69 -0.36
CA GLY A 94 8.94 -19.08 0.99
C GLY A 94 10.05 -19.30 2.00
N PRO A 95 9.71 -19.77 3.21
CA PRO A 95 8.36 -20.12 3.65
C PRO A 95 7.50 -18.89 3.99
N PHE A 96 6.17 -19.09 3.92
CA PHE A 96 5.17 -18.11 4.37
C PHE A 96 4.30 -18.70 5.48
N THR A 97 3.85 -17.84 6.42
CA THR A 97 2.95 -18.20 7.53
C THR A 97 1.47 -18.07 7.16
N ILE A 98 1.14 -17.45 6.02
CA ILE A 98 -0.20 -17.40 5.44
C ILE A 98 -0.45 -18.59 4.52
N GLY A 99 -1.72 -18.84 4.18
CA GLY A 99 -2.07 -19.79 3.13
C GLY A 99 -1.65 -19.26 1.76
N VAL A 100 -0.89 -20.05 0.97
CA VAL A 100 -0.57 -19.70 -0.42
C VAL A 100 -0.93 -20.87 -1.32
N ALA A 101 -1.73 -20.61 -2.36
CA ALA A 101 -2.24 -21.64 -3.27
C ALA A 101 -2.17 -21.18 -4.73
N ALA A 102 -2.19 -22.15 -5.65
CA ALA A 102 -2.50 -21.91 -7.06
C ALA A 102 -4.00 -22.06 -7.29
N ASP A 103 -4.59 -21.18 -8.09
CA ASP A 103 -5.98 -21.28 -8.52
C ASP A 103 -6.20 -22.53 -9.39
N ASP A 104 -7.39 -23.14 -9.28
CA ASP A 104 -7.80 -24.24 -10.16
C ASP A 104 -8.41 -23.66 -11.45
N GLN A 105 -7.60 -23.53 -12.49
CA GLN A 105 -8.03 -23.04 -13.81
C GLN A 105 -8.81 -21.72 -13.72
N LEU A 106 -8.34 -20.80 -12.89
CA LEU A 106 -8.96 -19.49 -12.63
C LEU A 106 -10.39 -19.57 -12.04
N LYS A 107 -10.80 -20.69 -11.47
CA LYS A 107 -12.15 -20.86 -10.90
C LYS A 107 -12.38 -19.96 -9.68
N THR A 108 -11.39 -19.86 -8.78
CA THR A 108 -11.46 -18.94 -7.64
C THR A 108 -11.46 -17.49 -8.13
N ARG A 109 -10.55 -17.15 -9.05
CA ARG A 109 -10.51 -15.82 -9.65
C ARG A 109 -11.86 -15.43 -10.24
N ASN A 110 -12.42 -16.27 -11.13
CA ASN A 110 -13.68 -15.97 -11.83
C ASN A 110 -14.88 -15.89 -10.88
N SER A 111 -14.83 -16.54 -9.72
CA SER A 111 -15.90 -16.49 -8.71
C SER A 111 -15.77 -15.28 -7.77
N LEU A 112 -14.56 -14.76 -7.55
CA LEU A 112 -14.31 -13.64 -6.64
C LEU A 112 -14.11 -12.30 -7.37
N ALA A 113 -13.61 -12.33 -8.62
CA ALA A 113 -13.35 -11.15 -9.43
C ALA A 113 -13.73 -11.42 -10.89
N GLU A 114 -14.80 -10.84 -11.38
CA GLU A 114 -15.35 -11.12 -12.74
C GLU A 114 -14.43 -10.73 -13.90
N ASN A 115 -13.39 -9.92 -13.68
CA ASN A 115 -12.58 -9.40 -14.78
C ASN A 115 -11.10 -9.13 -14.49
N GLU A 116 -10.34 -9.14 -15.56
CA GLU A 116 -8.88 -9.35 -15.67
C GLU A 116 -7.95 -8.29 -15.10
N SER A 117 -8.40 -7.16 -14.57
CA SER A 117 -7.55 -5.96 -14.60
C SER A 117 -7.01 -5.46 -13.26
N LEU A 118 -7.36 -6.02 -12.11
CA LEU A 118 -6.95 -5.44 -10.82
C LEU A 118 -6.42 -6.47 -9.83
N PHE A 119 -5.26 -7.03 -10.14
CA PHE A 119 -4.50 -7.75 -9.12
C PHE A 119 -3.40 -6.84 -8.54
N PRO A 120 -3.16 -6.91 -7.22
CA PRO A 120 -3.81 -7.80 -6.25
C PRO A 120 -5.21 -7.32 -5.81
N TYR A 121 -6.08 -8.28 -5.49
CA TYR A 121 -7.45 -8.04 -5.07
C TYR A 121 -7.80 -8.86 -3.83
N ALA A 122 -8.41 -8.26 -2.82
CA ALA A 122 -8.73 -8.87 -1.55
C ALA A 122 -10.25 -8.92 -1.31
N VAL A 123 -10.68 -9.99 -0.68
CA VAL A 123 -12.06 -10.18 -0.21
C VAL A 123 -12.00 -10.55 1.27
N LEU A 124 -12.71 -9.80 2.10
CA LEU A 124 -12.89 -10.08 3.52
C LEU A 124 -14.32 -10.59 3.74
N SER A 125 -14.47 -11.73 4.41
CA SER A 125 -15.75 -12.28 4.78
C SER A 125 -15.87 -12.44 6.30
N ARG A 126 -17.12 -12.29 6.83
CA ARG A 126 -17.50 -12.60 8.21
C ARG A 126 -18.62 -13.63 8.17
N ASP A 127 -18.43 -14.75 8.87
CA ASP A 127 -19.38 -15.87 8.89
C ASP A 127 -19.80 -16.34 7.47
N GLY A 128 -18.84 -16.36 6.55
CA GLY A 128 -19.08 -16.75 5.17
C GLY A 128 -19.80 -15.72 4.30
N ILE A 129 -20.06 -14.52 4.81
CA ILE A 129 -20.67 -13.41 4.07
C ILE A 129 -19.60 -12.36 3.76
N VAL A 130 -19.50 -11.95 2.50
CA VAL A 130 -18.58 -10.87 2.09
C VAL A 130 -18.94 -9.59 2.82
N VAL A 131 -17.99 -9.02 3.55
CA VAL A 131 -18.16 -7.72 4.21
C VAL A 131 -17.46 -6.62 3.45
N TRP A 132 -16.34 -6.94 2.80
CA TRP A 132 -15.56 -5.96 2.04
C TRP A 132 -14.78 -6.64 0.90
N SER A 133 -14.55 -5.88 -0.15
CA SER A 133 -13.64 -6.24 -1.23
C SER A 133 -12.93 -5.01 -1.79
N GLY A 134 -11.65 -5.17 -2.19
CA GLY A 134 -10.85 -4.05 -2.70
C GLY A 134 -9.37 -4.37 -2.80
N HIS A 135 -8.55 -3.32 -2.87
CA HIS A 135 -7.09 -3.49 -2.95
C HIS A 135 -6.50 -3.87 -1.59
N PRO A 136 -5.57 -4.86 -1.49
CA PRO A 136 -5.01 -5.33 -0.21
C PRO A 136 -4.37 -4.25 0.67
N THR A 137 -3.91 -3.14 0.10
CA THR A 137 -3.37 -2.01 0.89
C THR A 137 -4.41 -1.30 1.76
N GLU A 138 -5.71 -1.54 1.52
CA GLU A 138 -6.80 -1.00 2.33
C GLU A 138 -7.17 -1.93 3.49
N LEU A 139 -6.68 -3.20 3.48
CA LEU A 139 -7.05 -4.23 4.45
C LEU A 139 -6.78 -3.82 5.90
N ASP A 140 -5.66 -3.18 6.17
CA ASP A 140 -5.30 -2.71 7.51
C ASP A 140 -6.41 -1.84 8.12
N SER A 141 -6.78 -0.76 7.44
CA SER A 141 -7.86 0.15 7.87
C SER A 141 -9.22 -0.54 7.96
N VAL A 142 -9.50 -1.47 7.04
CA VAL A 142 -10.76 -2.22 7.02
C VAL A 142 -10.84 -3.19 8.19
N LEU A 143 -9.77 -3.94 8.46
CA LEU A 143 -9.69 -4.89 9.57
C LEU A 143 -9.81 -4.17 10.92
N GLU A 144 -9.16 -3.00 11.07
CA GLU A 144 -9.31 -2.16 12.25
C GLU A 144 -10.77 -1.78 12.49
N GLN A 145 -11.48 -1.30 11.45
CA GLN A 145 -12.89 -0.92 11.54
C GLN A 145 -13.81 -2.12 11.82
N VAL A 146 -13.55 -3.26 11.16
CA VAL A 146 -14.35 -4.49 11.34
C VAL A 146 -14.18 -5.05 12.74
N LYS A 147 -12.96 -5.04 13.30
CA LYS A 147 -12.69 -5.51 14.68
C LYS A 147 -13.22 -4.55 15.75
N ALA A 148 -13.20 -3.25 15.46
CA ALA A 148 -13.79 -2.23 16.34
C ALA A 148 -15.32 -2.15 16.25
N ASP A 149 -15.95 -3.00 15.43
CA ASP A 149 -17.38 -3.00 15.14
C ASP A 149 -17.91 -1.65 14.59
N LYS A 150 -17.02 -0.92 13.92
CA LYS A 150 -17.31 0.39 13.29
C LYS A 150 -17.57 0.27 11.79
N PHE A 151 -17.39 -0.92 11.22
CA PHE A 151 -17.56 -1.16 9.79
C PHE A 151 -19.05 -1.21 9.40
N SER A 152 -19.42 -0.42 8.40
CA SER A 152 -20.81 -0.34 7.91
C SER A 152 -21.00 -1.03 6.56
N LEU A 153 -21.63 -2.21 6.56
CA LEU A 153 -21.96 -2.95 5.35
C LEU A 153 -22.84 -2.16 4.38
N SER A 154 -23.80 -1.38 4.90
CA SER A 154 -24.68 -0.54 4.08
C SER A 154 -23.90 0.58 3.39
N LYS A 155 -22.91 1.15 4.07
CA LYS A 155 -21.98 2.13 3.49
C LYS A 155 -21.12 1.49 2.41
N GLN A 156 -20.55 0.30 2.65
CA GLN A 156 -19.74 -0.44 1.69
C GLN A 156 -20.54 -0.72 0.40
N ARG A 157 -21.77 -1.22 0.51
CA ARG A 157 -22.65 -1.45 -0.64
C ARG A 157 -22.92 -0.19 -1.46
N ARG A 158 -23.09 0.96 -0.80
CA ARG A 158 -23.24 2.25 -1.49
C ARG A 158 -21.97 2.62 -2.25
N VAL A 159 -20.81 2.49 -1.62
CA VAL A 159 -19.53 2.75 -2.28
C VAL A 159 -19.33 1.85 -3.49
N GLU A 160 -19.63 0.57 -3.39
CA GLU A 160 -19.56 -0.37 -4.53
C GLU A 160 -20.52 0.03 -5.67
N SER A 161 -21.75 0.41 -5.36
CA SER A 161 -22.68 0.92 -6.38
C SER A 161 -22.16 2.19 -7.05
N LEU A 162 -21.64 3.13 -6.28
CA LEU A 162 -21.06 4.37 -6.80
C LEU A 162 -19.78 4.12 -7.61
N ARG A 163 -18.95 3.14 -7.23
CA ARG A 163 -17.80 2.74 -8.05
C ARG A 163 -18.22 2.19 -9.41
N ARG A 164 -19.34 1.47 -9.49
CA ARG A 164 -19.95 1.05 -10.78
C ARG A 164 -20.37 2.25 -11.63
N GLU A 165 -21.06 3.20 -11.03
CA GLU A 165 -21.43 4.44 -11.71
C GLU A 165 -20.17 5.20 -12.20
N LEU A 166 -19.12 5.26 -11.37
CA LEU A 166 -17.86 5.89 -11.73
C LEU A 166 -17.21 5.23 -12.95
N GLN A 167 -17.23 3.91 -13.01
CA GLN A 167 -16.70 3.18 -14.15
C GLN A 167 -17.45 3.51 -15.44
N MET A 168 -18.79 3.53 -15.40
CA MET A 168 -19.60 3.94 -16.54
C MET A 168 -19.32 5.40 -16.93
N ALA A 169 -19.12 6.28 -15.93
CA ALA A 169 -18.76 7.67 -16.19
C ALA A 169 -17.39 7.81 -16.87
N ILE A 170 -16.41 7.02 -16.45
CA ILE A 170 -15.07 6.99 -17.11
C ILE A 170 -15.20 6.52 -18.55
N GLN A 171 -15.97 5.47 -18.81
CA GLN A 171 -16.20 4.95 -20.16
C GLN A 171 -16.94 5.96 -21.07
N SER A 172 -17.82 6.78 -20.50
CA SER A 172 -18.51 7.83 -21.26
C SER A 172 -17.58 8.95 -21.74
N GLY A 173 -16.36 9.06 -21.16
CA GLY A 173 -15.40 10.09 -21.49
C GLY A 173 -15.80 11.51 -21.08
N LEU A 174 -16.77 11.68 -20.20
CA LEU A 174 -17.29 12.97 -19.74
C LEU A 174 -16.67 13.39 -18.40
N PRO A 175 -15.65 14.28 -18.39
CA PRO A 175 -14.91 14.59 -17.15
C PRO A 175 -15.78 15.14 -16.02
N HIS A 176 -16.82 15.93 -16.33
CA HIS A 176 -17.69 16.49 -15.31
C HIS A 176 -18.54 15.40 -14.62
N VAL A 177 -18.95 14.34 -15.35
CA VAL A 177 -19.67 13.20 -14.78
C VAL A 177 -18.74 12.39 -13.89
N VAL A 178 -17.51 12.14 -14.36
CA VAL A 178 -16.46 11.47 -13.58
C VAL A 178 -16.21 12.22 -12.28
N ALA A 179 -15.98 13.54 -12.32
CA ALA A 179 -15.72 14.36 -11.14
C ALA A 179 -16.87 14.34 -10.14
N SER A 180 -18.11 14.47 -10.64
CA SER A 180 -19.34 14.44 -9.83
C SER A 180 -19.54 13.09 -9.14
N THR A 181 -19.33 11.98 -9.87
CA THR A 181 -19.47 10.63 -9.29
C THR A 181 -18.35 10.33 -8.29
N ALA A 182 -17.13 10.76 -8.58
CA ALA A 182 -16.04 10.67 -7.62
C ALA A 182 -16.34 11.43 -6.32
N ASP A 183 -16.93 12.63 -6.40
CA ASP A 183 -17.35 13.38 -5.20
C ASP A 183 -18.39 12.63 -4.35
N LYS A 184 -19.31 11.90 -4.96
CA LYS A 184 -20.27 11.06 -4.22
C LYS A 184 -19.56 9.95 -3.44
N ILE A 185 -18.58 9.29 -4.06
CA ILE A 185 -17.77 8.26 -3.39
C ILE A 185 -16.97 8.87 -2.24
N LEU A 186 -16.30 10.00 -2.48
CA LEU A 186 -15.46 10.67 -1.47
C LEU A 186 -16.27 11.18 -0.27
N LYS A 187 -17.54 11.47 -0.44
CA LYS A 187 -18.45 11.78 0.67
C LYS A 187 -18.70 10.58 1.58
N GLU A 188 -18.73 9.37 1.03
CA GLU A 188 -18.91 8.12 1.78
C GLU A 188 -17.53 7.58 2.28
N SER A 189 -16.51 7.65 1.44
CA SER A 189 -15.15 7.14 1.69
C SER A 189 -14.10 8.16 1.26
N PRO A 190 -13.71 9.08 2.13
CA PRO A 190 -12.85 10.22 1.80
C PRO A 190 -11.47 9.84 1.27
N SER A 191 -10.93 8.70 1.68
CA SER A 191 -9.63 8.17 1.26
C SER A 191 -9.71 7.16 0.11
N ASP A 192 -10.87 7.04 -0.55
CA ASP A 192 -11.03 6.15 -1.71
C ASP A 192 -10.08 6.57 -2.84
N ARG A 193 -9.01 5.77 -3.02
CA ARG A 193 -7.93 6.08 -3.97
C ARG A 193 -8.41 6.16 -5.41
N ILE A 194 -9.39 5.32 -5.78
CA ILE A 194 -9.95 5.26 -7.14
C ILE A 194 -10.72 6.56 -7.42
N ALA A 195 -11.56 6.97 -6.48
CA ALA A 195 -12.33 8.20 -6.62
C ALA A 195 -11.43 9.44 -6.64
N ILE A 196 -10.39 9.48 -5.80
CA ILE A 196 -9.40 10.58 -5.80
C ILE A 196 -8.68 10.65 -7.15
N GLN A 197 -8.16 9.53 -7.64
CA GLN A 197 -7.48 9.48 -8.94
C GLN A 197 -8.41 9.87 -10.10
N ALA A 198 -9.63 9.36 -10.12
CA ALA A 198 -10.61 9.70 -11.12
C ALA A 198 -10.93 11.20 -11.13
N LYS A 199 -11.06 11.81 -9.95
CA LYS A 199 -11.29 13.25 -9.84
C LYS A 199 -10.08 14.07 -10.29
N ILE A 200 -8.88 13.69 -9.91
CA ILE A 200 -7.65 14.34 -10.38
C ILE A 200 -7.56 14.29 -11.92
N MET A 201 -7.85 13.13 -12.50
CA MET A 201 -7.89 12.98 -13.96
C MET A 201 -8.94 13.88 -14.61
N ALA A 202 -10.15 13.89 -14.05
CA ALA A 202 -11.24 14.70 -14.56
C ALA A 202 -10.90 16.20 -14.51
N LEU A 203 -10.28 16.66 -13.42
CA LEU A 203 -9.79 18.05 -13.30
C LEU A 203 -8.68 18.34 -14.33
N SER A 204 -7.71 17.44 -14.48
CA SER A 204 -6.62 17.60 -15.45
C SER A 204 -7.14 17.66 -16.88
N SER A 205 -8.03 16.74 -17.27
CA SER A 205 -8.59 16.65 -18.63
C SER A 205 -9.54 17.81 -18.96
N SER A 206 -10.13 18.45 -17.95
CA SER A 206 -10.97 19.65 -18.10
C SER A 206 -10.16 20.97 -18.10
N GLY A 207 -8.83 20.92 -18.05
CA GLY A 207 -7.97 22.10 -17.95
C GLY A 207 -8.00 22.78 -16.55
N LYS A 208 -8.53 22.10 -15.55
CA LYS A 208 -8.69 22.59 -14.17
C LYS A 208 -7.62 22.04 -13.22
N GLY A 209 -6.44 21.69 -13.73
CA GLY A 209 -5.35 21.14 -12.93
C GLY A 209 -4.93 22.00 -11.74
N GLN A 210 -5.08 23.32 -11.84
CA GLN A 210 -4.83 24.25 -10.73
C GLN A 210 -5.78 24.08 -9.52
N GLU A 211 -6.91 23.37 -9.68
CA GLU A 211 -7.83 23.07 -8.56
C GLU A 211 -7.38 21.86 -7.73
N ILE A 212 -6.44 21.03 -8.22
CA ILE A 212 -6.04 19.79 -7.57
C ILE A 212 -5.44 20.01 -6.16
N PRO A 213 -4.50 20.97 -5.94
CA PRO A 213 -3.97 21.24 -4.60
C PRO A 213 -5.06 21.59 -3.59
N ALA A 214 -5.99 22.47 -3.99
CA ALA A 214 -7.10 22.89 -3.14
C ALA A 214 -8.07 21.72 -2.83
N PHE A 215 -8.29 20.85 -3.80
CA PHE A 215 -9.09 19.64 -3.61
C PHE A 215 -8.47 18.69 -2.57
N ILE A 216 -7.18 18.36 -2.68
CA ILE A 216 -6.47 17.50 -1.73
C ILE A 216 -6.45 18.12 -0.33
N LEU A 217 -6.17 19.42 -0.24
CA LEU A 217 -6.16 20.14 1.04
C LEU A 217 -7.53 20.12 1.72
N ARG A 218 -8.62 20.29 0.96
CA ARG A 218 -9.99 20.19 1.47
C ARG A 218 -10.26 18.82 2.07
N LEU A 219 -9.93 17.72 1.35
CA LEU A 219 -10.10 16.37 1.86
C LEU A 219 -9.36 16.14 3.18
N CYS A 220 -8.12 16.64 3.29
CA CYS A 220 -7.34 16.56 4.52
C CYS A 220 -7.97 17.33 5.68
N ARG A 221 -8.57 18.52 5.41
CA ARG A 221 -9.24 19.33 6.44
C ARG A 221 -10.55 18.71 6.92
N GLU A 222 -11.31 18.16 5.99
CA GLU A 222 -12.58 17.47 6.30
C GLU A 222 -12.37 16.14 7.04
N ASN A 223 -11.17 15.53 6.88
CA ASN A 223 -10.81 14.25 7.48
C ASN A 223 -9.42 14.32 8.16
N PRO A 224 -9.28 15.10 9.26
CA PRO A 224 -7.98 15.42 9.86
C PRO A 224 -7.24 14.20 10.43
N GLN A 225 -7.96 13.16 10.81
CA GLN A 225 -7.40 11.93 11.37
C GLN A 225 -7.11 10.84 10.30
N ASP A 226 -7.36 11.13 9.02
CA ASP A 226 -7.08 10.19 7.95
C ASP A 226 -5.60 10.25 7.53
N LEU A 227 -4.82 9.31 8.03
CA LEU A 227 -3.38 9.17 7.76
C LEU A 227 -3.08 9.07 6.26
N GLN A 228 -3.92 8.34 5.51
CA GLN A 228 -3.69 8.13 4.08
C GLN A 228 -3.82 9.43 3.27
N LEU A 229 -4.80 10.26 3.59
CA LEU A 229 -4.95 11.56 2.95
C LEU A 229 -3.78 12.49 3.26
N ARG A 230 -3.26 12.46 4.50
CA ARG A 230 -2.09 13.26 4.88
C ARG A 230 -0.83 12.82 4.13
N ILE A 231 -0.59 11.51 4.03
CA ILE A 231 0.52 10.95 3.25
C ILE A 231 0.37 11.32 1.77
N MET A 232 -0.84 11.21 1.22
CA MET A 232 -1.11 11.58 -0.17
C MET A 232 -0.86 13.07 -0.44
N ARG A 233 -1.17 13.95 0.50
CA ARG A 233 -0.84 15.38 0.41
C ARG A 233 0.67 15.60 0.33
N LEU A 234 1.44 14.92 1.17
CA LEU A 234 2.91 15.00 1.14
C LEU A 234 3.48 14.53 -0.20
N ASP A 235 3.04 13.36 -0.67
CA ASP A 235 3.47 12.82 -1.96
C ASP A 235 3.11 13.75 -3.14
N PHE A 236 1.91 14.31 -3.13
CA PHE A 236 1.46 15.25 -4.15
C PHE A 236 2.34 16.52 -4.17
N LEU A 237 2.56 17.17 -3.02
CA LEU A 237 3.36 18.38 -2.92
C LEU A 237 4.82 18.16 -3.37
N LEU A 238 5.38 16.98 -3.03
CA LEU A 238 6.71 16.60 -3.48
C LEU A 238 6.78 16.44 -5.01
N ARG A 239 5.81 15.79 -5.62
CA ARG A 239 5.74 15.59 -7.07
C ARG A 239 5.55 16.88 -7.86
N GLU A 240 4.78 17.82 -7.31
CA GLU A 240 4.60 19.15 -7.91
C GLU A 240 5.81 20.06 -7.71
N GLY A 241 6.79 19.67 -6.89
CA GLY A 241 7.95 20.50 -6.55
C GLY A 241 7.63 21.65 -5.61
N ASP A 242 6.48 21.61 -4.95
CA ASP A 242 6.12 22.59 -3.91
C ASP A 242 6.79 22.23 -2.57
N HIS A 243 8.08 22.56 -2.48
CA HIS A 243 8.89 22.24 -1.33
C HIS A 243 8.46 23.01 -0.06
N ALA A 244 8.02 24.25 -0.21
CA ALA A 244 7.55 25.03 0.93
C ALA A 244 6.24 24.48 1.49
N GLY A 245 5.29 24.14 0.62
CA GLY A 245 4.05 23.46 0.98
C GLY A 245 4.30 22.10 1.60
N PHE A 246 5.26 21.34 1.08
CA PHE A 246 5.67 20.05 1.64
C PHE A 246 6.17 20.19 3.08
N LEU A 247 7.09 21.12 3.35
CA LEU A 247 7.64 21.34 4.70
C LEU A 247 6.54 21.76 5.69
N ALA A 248 5.63 22.64 5.28
CA ALA A 248 4.49 23.03 6.10
C ALA A 248 3.58 21.84 6.42
N ALA A 249 3.21 21.06 5.39
CA ALA A 249 2.36 19.88 5.55
C ALA A 249 3.01 18.79 6.39
N ALA A 250 4.34 18.61 6.29
CA ALA A 250 5.08 17.63 7.08
C ALA A 250 5.14 18.02 8.57
N LYS A 251 5.27 19.30 8.88
CA LYS A 251 5.17 19.80 10.27
C LYS A 251 3.78 19.58 10.86
N GLU A 252 2.72 19.94 10.11
CA GLU A 252 1.33 19.64 10.50
C GLU A 252 1.14 18.14 10.74
N PHE A 253 1.64 17.30 9.82
CA PHE A 253 1.58 15.86 9.94
C PHE A 253 2.21 15.33 11.24
N LEU A 254 3.40 15.83 11.60
CA LEU A 254 4.09 15.43 12.82
C LEU A 254 3.36 15.84 14.09
N GLN A 255 2.60 16.92 14.05
CA GLN A 255 1.77 17.39 15.17
C GLN A 255 0.49 16.54 15.30
N ASP A 256 -0.18 16.27 14.18
CA ASP A 256 -1.44 15.54 14.16
C ASP A 256 -1.25 14.03 14.43
N PHE A 257 -0.10 13.46 14.02
CA PHE A 257 0.24 12.04 14.19
C PHE A 257 1.53 11.88 15.03
N PRO A 258 1.47 12.13 16.35
CA PRO A 258 2.67 12.10 17.20
C PRO A 258 3.21 10.69 17.47
N ARG A 259 2.41 9.65 17.24
CA ARG A 259 2.79 8.26 17.53
C ARG A 259 3.58 7.62 16.39
N PRO A 260 4.49 6.68 16.71
CA PRO A 260 5.13 5.82 15.72
C PRO A 260 4.10 5.04 14.90
N ASP A 261 4.33 4.92 13.58
CA ASP A 261 3.42 4.20 12.67
C ASP A 261 4.20 3.55 11.53
N ALA A 262 4.10 2.23 11.41
CA ALA A 262 4.76 1.43 10.38
C ALA A 262 4.33 1.83 8.94
N ARG A 263 3.12 2.36 8.78
CA ARG A 263 2.58 2.81 7.48
C ARG A 263 3.38 3.96 6.88
N LEU A 264 4.17 4.67 7.70
CA LEU A 264 5.09 5.73 7.27
C LEU A 264 6.31 5.21 6.49
N ALA A 265 6.70 3.94 6.65
CA ALA A 265 7.95 3.42 6.10
C ALA A 265 8.09 3.66 4.59
N ARG A 266 7.11 3.29 3.78
CA ARG A 266 7.15 3.50 2.31
C ARG A 266 7.05 4.96 1.89
N PRO A 267 6.09 5.77 2.40
CA PRO A 267 6.04 7.18 2.09
C PRO A 267 7.32 7.93 2.44
N VAL A 268 7.86 7.70 3.63
CA VAL A 268 9.11 8.36 4.06
C VAL A 268 10.30 7.90 3.23
N ALA A 269 10.39 6.60 2.88
CA ALA A 269 11.42 6.10 1.95
C ALA A 269 11.32 6.83 0.60
N TYR A 270 10.12 6.95 0.04
CA TYR A 270 9.90 7.68 -1.21
C TYR A 270 10.32 9.16 -1.09
N LEU A 271 9.98 9.82 0.02
CA LEU A 271 10.36 11.21 0.28
C LEU A 271 11.89 11.36 0.34
N VAL A 272 12.57 10.48 1.08
CA VAL A 272 14.04 10.49 1.21
C VAL A 272 14.75 10.18 -0.11
N GLU A 273 14.16 9.31 -0.94
CA GLU A 273 14.75 8.95 -2.25
C GLU A 273 14.59 10.04 -3.31
N ASN A 274 13.50 10.79 -3.27
CA ASN A 274 13.12 11.72 -4.33
C ASN A 274 13.26 13.21 -3.95
N ALA A 275 13.41 13.53 -2.67
CA ALA A 275 13.64 14.91 -2.25
C ALA A 275 15.06 15.35 -2.64
N PRO A 276 15.22 16.51 -3.27
CA PRO A 276 16.52 17.11 -3.48
C PRO A 276 17.23 17.33 -2.14
N TYR A 277 18.50 16.95 -2.06
CA TYR A 277 19.32 17.15 -0.88
C TYR A 277 19.24 18.60 -0.38
N GLY A 278 19.05 18.79 0.91
CA GLY A 278 19.00 20.12 1.56
C GLY A 278 17.60 20.76 1.63
N ILE A 279 16.57 20.17 1.02
CA ILE A 279 15.18 20.67 1.11
C ILE A 279 14.46 20.16 2.34
N LEU A 280 14.66 18.90 2.67
CA LEU A 280 14.16 18.35 3.93
C LEU A 280 15.09 18.81 5.04
N MET A 281 14.56 19.58 5.97
CA MET A 281 15.31 19.90 7.19
C MET A 281 15.77 18.59 7.82
N PRO A 282 17.07 18.43 8.12
CA PRO A 282 17.60 17.16 8.63
C PRO A 282 16.81 16.61 9.81
N ASP A 283 16.40 17.48 10.74
CA ASP A 283 15.62 17.13 11.94
C ASP A 283 14.22 16.58 11.58
N LEU A 284 13.57 17.19 10.57
CA LEU A 284 12.24 16.76 10.13
C LEU A 284 12.30 15.37 9.47
N THR A 285 13.28 15.18 8.58
CA THR A 285 13.48 13.90 7.89
C THR A 285 13.86 12.79 8.86
N LEU A 286 14.75 13.11 9.81
CA LEU A 286 15.14 12.19 10.87
C LEU A 286 13.93 11.80 11.73
N THR A 287 13.11 12.78 12.12
CA THR A 287 11.91 12.53 12.93
C THR A 287 10.92 11.64 12.19
N LEU A 288 10.67 11.87 10.89
CA LEU A 288 9.78 11.03 10.08
C LEU A 288 10.33 9.61 9.94
N ALA A 289 11.62 9.48 9.60
CA ALA A 289 12.27 8.18 9.45
C ALA A 289 12.32 7.39 10.78
N GLN A 290 12.57 8.08 11.90
CA GLN A 290 12.56 7.48 13.23
C GLN A 290 11.16 6.96 13.60
N ARG A 291 10.10 7.74 13.36
CA ARG A 291 8.72 7.29 13.62
C ARG A 291 8.32 6.07 12.77
N ALA A 292 8.73 6.05 11.50
CA ALA A 292 8.52 4.91 10.63
C ALA A 292 9.22 3.65 11.17
N TYR A 293 10.48 3.80 11.58
CA TYR A 293 11.27 2.72 12.16
C TYR A 293 10.69 2.22 13.48
N ASP A 294 10.34 3.12 14.41
CA ASP A 294 9.78 2.75 15.71
C ASP A 294 8.41 2.08 15.55
N GLY A 295 7.58 2.52 14.60
CA GLY A 295 6.32 1.85 14.28
C GLY A 295 6.51 0.45 13.67
N ALA A 296 7.55 0.27 12.84
CA ALA A 296 7.81 -1.01 12.20
C ALA A 296 8.49 -2.04 13.13
N LYS A 297 9.06 -1.62 14.27
CA LYS A 297 9.70 -2.51 15.26
C LYS A 297 8.80 -3.60 15.82
N ALA A 298 7.48 -3.39 15.83
CA ALA A 298 6.53 -4.41 16.26
C ALA A 298 6.61 -5.70 15.40
N HIS A 299 7.02 -5.55 14.12
CA HIS A 299 7.12 -6.65 13.16
C HIS A 299 8.50 -6.70 12.48
N PRO A 300 9.58 -7.08 13.21
CA PRO A 300 10.98 -6.91 12.77
C PRO A 300 11.42 -7.84 11.63
N LYS A 301 10.56 -8.79 11.22
CA LYS A 301 10.83 -9.71 10.10
C LYS A 301 10.11 -9.34 8.81
N THR A 302 9.50 -8.15 8.77
CA THR A 302 8.72 -7.69 7.60
C THR A 302 9.57 -6.85 6.65
N LEU A 303 9.13 -6.77 5.40
CA LEU A 303 9.72 -5.86 4.44
C LEU A 303 9.53 -4.39 4.85
N THR A 304 8.41 -4.07 5.49
CA THR A 304 8.14 -2.72 6.03
C THR A 304 9.21 -2.31 7.03
N TYR A 305 9.61 -3.22 7.93
CA TYR A 305 10.73 -2.98 8.84
C TYR A 305 12.05 -2.78 8.09
N ALA A 306 12.35 -3.61 7.07
CA ALA A 306 13.55 -3.44 6.26
C ALA A 306 13.58 -2.06 5.56
N ILE A 307 12.46 -1.62 4.98
CA ILE A 307 12.35 -0.31 4.34
C ILE A 307 12.59 0.80 5.37
N ALA A 308 12.00 0.71 6.55
CA ALA A 308 12.16 1.69 7.62
C ALA A 308 13.62 1.76 8.11
N CYS A 309 14.28 0.60 8.30
CA CYS A 309 15.71 0.53 8.65
C CYS A 309 16.58 1.19 7.59
N GLU A 310 16.40 0.84 6.30
CA GLU A 310 17.19 1.38 5.18
C GLU A 310 16.99 2.89 5.03
N THR A 311 15.77 3.37 5.24
CA THR A 311 15.44 4.80 5.16
C THR A 311 16.12 5.57 6.29
N LEU A 312 16.00 5.08 7.53
CA LEU A 312 16.65 5.70 8.68
C LEU A 312 18.18 5.62 8.56
N ALA A 313 18.73 4.48 8.08
CA ALA A 313 20.16 4.31 7.83
C ALA A 313 20.68 5.37 6.86
N ARG A 314 19.95 5.64 5.79
CA ARG A 314 20.33 6.67 4.83
C ARG A 314 20.34 8.06 5.45
N VAL A 315 19.30 8.42 6.19
CA VAL A 315 19.23 9.71 6.89
C VAL A 315 20.37 9.85 7.90
N GLN A 316 20.66 8.80 8.69
CA GLN A 316 21.77 8.80 9.64
C GLN A 316 23.13 8.96 8.94
N ALA A 317 23.32 8.30 7.79
CA ALA A 317 24.57 8.44 7.02
C ALA A 317 24.76 9.87 6.47
N GLU A 318 23.68 10.52 6.03
CA GLU A 318 23.70 11.91 5.56
C GLU A 318 24.04 12.91 6.68
N LEU A 319 23.66 12.56 7.92
CA LEU A 319 24.02 13.30 9.14
C LEU A 319 25.44 13.00 9.65
N GLY A 320 26.16 12.08 9.00
CA GLY A 320 27.50 11.65 9.42
C GLY A 320 27.52 10.58 10.52
N HIS A 321 26.38 10.05 10.91
CA HIS A 321 26.24 9.02 11.93
C HIS A 321 26.45 7.60 11.33
N PHE A 322 27.65 7.34 10.78
CA PHE A 322 27.92 6.16 9.97
C PHE A 322 27.81 4.83 10.74
N ALA A 323 28.14 4.82 12.03
CA ALA A 323 28.01 3.63 12.87
C ALA A 323 26.54 3.18 13.01
N GLU A 324 25.63 4.13 13.25
CA GLU A 324 24.21 3.85 13.35
C GLU A 324 23.61 3.46 11.98
N ALA A 325 24.05 4.14 10.90
CA ALA A 325 23.65 3.78 9.55
C ALA A 325 24.04 2.34 9.18
N LEU A 326 25.28 1.94 9.53
CA LEU A 326 25.78 0.58 9.29
C LEU A 326 24.93 -0.46 10.05
N LYS A 327 24.67 -0.21 11.34
CA LYS A 327 23.86 -1.09 12.20
C LYS A 327 22.44 -1.28 11.63
N LEU A 328 21.76 -0.19 11.28
CA LEU A 328 20.42 -0.23 10.69
C LEU A 328 20.38 -0.99 9.35
N GLN A 329 21.41 -0.80 8.51
CA GLN A 329 21.54 -1.55 7.26
C GLN A 329 21.80 -3.05 7.49
N GLN A 330 22.53 -3.42 8.55
CA GLN A 330 22.72 -4.82 8.97
C GLN A 330 21.39 -5.44 9.42
N GLU A 331 20.56 -4.69 10.15
CA GLU A 331 19.23 -5.13 10.56
C GLU A 331 18.30 -5.37 9.35
N ALA A 332 18.39 -4.52 8.31
CA ALA A 332 17.56 -4.65 7.10
C ALA A 332 17.94 -5.84 6.20
N LEU A 333 19.23 -6.20 6.16
CA LEU A 333 19.76 -7.14 5.17
C LEU A 333 19.10 -8.53 5.16
N PRO A 334 18.77 -9.17 6.30
CA PRO A 334 18.11 -10.48 6.29
C PRO A 334 16.77 -10.50 5.54
N MET A 335 15.98 -9.42 5.64
CA MET A 335 14.68 -9.31 4.96
C MET A 335 14.83 -8.98 3.47
N ARG A 336 16.02 -8.54 3.02
CA ARG A 336 16.35 -8.32 1.61
C ARG A 336 16.90 -9.54 0.91
N SER A 337 17.27 -10.58 1.66
CA SER A 337 17.79 -11.84 1.08
C SER A 337 16.80 -12.43 0.08
N LYS A 338 17.32 -12.85 -1.09
CA LYS A 338 16.54 -13.40 -2.21
C LYS A 338 15.48 -12.43 -2.80
N THR A 339 15.62 -11.13 -2.55
CA THR A 339 14.82 -10.09 -3.22
C THR A 339 15.63 -9.40 -4.32
N PRO A 340 14.99 -8.74 -5.29
CA PRO A 340 15.71 -7.94 -6.30
C PRO A 340 16.59 -6.85 -5.69
N GLN A 341 16.30 -6.40 -4.45
CA GLN A 341 17.03 -5.35 -3.75
C GLN A 341 18.20 -5.86 -2.92
N GLU A 342 18.46 -7.17 -2.87
CA GLU A 342 19.55 -7.76 -2.06
C GLU A 342 20.93 -7.18 -2.43
N ALA A 343 21.22 -7.09 -3.74
CA ALA A 343 22.49 -6.55 -4.23
C ALA A 343 22.67 -5.08 -3.82
N ALA A 344 21.63 -4.26 -3.95
CA ALA A 344 21.66 -2.86 -3.55
C ALA A 344 21.80 -2.71 -2.02
N ALA A 345 21.14 -3.57 -1.23
CA ALA A 345 21.26 -3.55 0.23
C ALA A 345 22.69 -3.92 0.70
N LYS A 346 23.33 -4.90 0.06
CA LYS A 346 24.73 -5.27 0.30
C LYS A 346 25.70 -4.14 -0.08
N ALA A 347 25.45 -3.50 -1.22
CA ALA A 347 26.28 -2.37 -1.66
C ALA A 347 26.19 -1.18 -0.69
N ARG A 348 25.00 -0.86 -0.18
CA ARG A 348 24.83 0.17 0.86
C ARG A 348 25.54 -0.18 2.16
N LEU A 349 25.49 -1.44 2.58
CA LEU A 349 26.23 -1.91 3.77
C LEU A 349 27.74 -1.66 3.62
N GLN A 350 28.30 -2.06 2.49
CA GLN A 350 29.73 -1.84 2.19
C GLN A 350 30.08 -0.35 2.13
N TYR A 351 29.21 0.47 1.58
CA TYR A 351 29.39 1.91 1.51
C TYR A 351 29.44 2.55 2.90
N TYR A 352 28.51 2.21 3.81
CA TYR A 352 28.51 2.74 5.17
C TYR A 352 29.70 2.26 6.00
N ASP A 353 30.16 1.03 5.82
CA ASP A 353 31.37 0.51 6.44
C ASP A 353 32.63 1.28 5.98
N ALA A 354 32.71 1.57 4.68
CA ALA A 354 33.80 2.38 4.13
C ALA A 354 33.80 3.81 4.69
N LEU A 355 32.64 4.45 4.78
CA LEU A 355 32.53 5.80 5.38
C LEU A 355 32.92 5.80 6.85
N LEU A 356 32.51 4.80 7.62
CA LEU A 356 32.88 4.66 9.03
C LEU A 356 34.39 4.52 9.21
N LYS A 357 35.06 3.69 8.39
CA LYS A 357 36.52 3.53 8.40
C LYS A 357 37.23 4.83 8.05
N GLN A 358 36.76 5.59 7.07
CA GLN A 358 37.33 6.88 6.70
C GLN A 358 37.15 7.94 7.81
N ALA A 359 36.03 7.94 8.51
CA ALA A 359 35.78 8.85 9.62
C ALA A 359 36.63 8.54 10.85
N GLY A 360 36.90 7.27 11.12
CA GLY A 360 37.76 6.84 12.23
C GLY A 360 39.30 6.99 11.96
N ALA A 361 39.66 7.26 10.71
CA ALA A 361 41.05 7.48 10.32
C ALA A 361 41.49 8.97 10.38
N LYS A 362 40.55 9.86 10.67
CA LYS A 362 40.77 11.30 10.90
C LYS A 362 40.78 11.61 12.40
#